data_6a052b767bbe5a9ff351e15cb71e4cc9
#
_entry.id   6a052b767bbe5a9ff351e15cb71e4cc9
#
_cell.length_a   1.000
_cell.length_b   1.000
_cell.length_c   1.000
_cell.angle_alpha   90.00
_cell.angle_beta   90.00
_cell.angle_gamma   90.00
#
_symmetry.space_group_name_H-M   'P 1'
#
loop_
_entity.id
_entity.type
_entity.pdbx_description
1 polymer ?
#
loop_
_entity_poly.entity_id
_entity_poly.type
_entity_poly.pdbx_seq_one_letter_code
_entity_poly.pdbx_strand_id
1 'polypeptide(L)'
;TGTVSPAGGNLKEPVTENTKKVARCFYALEQERADRKRYPAVNPIDSYSKYLEYPEFQEYIAGHISPTWIDKVNEIKTRMLRGKEISEQINILGDDGVPVEYHVIFWKSELIDFVILQQDAFDAIDAVTPLARQEFMLNKVVKICHAEFKFNTFLEVMEYFKKMINIFKQMNYSEYESEQFKKFNDQLDALIAEREDK
;
A
#
# COMPACT_ATOMS: atom_id res chain seq x y z
N THR A 1 8.55 -9.39 -22.59
CA THR A 1 8.56 -8.12 -21.84
C THR A 1 9.15 -7.06 -22.72
N GLY A 2 8.45 -5.92 -22.86
CA GLY A 2 8.91 -4.73 -23.57
C GLY A 2 9.07 -3.57 -22.59
N THR A 3 9.93 -2.61 -22.93
CA THR A 3 10.12 -1.38 -22.15
C THR A 3 9.92 -0.17 -23.04
N VAL A 4 9.33 0.88 -22.49
CA VAL A 4 9.26 2.21 -23.10
C VAL A 4 9.83 3.22 -22.12
N SER A 5 10.59 4.18 -22.65
CA SER A 5 11.22 5.24 -21.84
C SER A 5 10.72 6.58 -22.36
N PRO A 6 9.59 7.07 -21.82
CA PRO A 6 9.02 8.33 -22.27
C PRO A 6 9.91 9.51 -21.86
N ALA A 7 10.02 10.50 -22.73
CA ALA A 7 10.77 11.71 -22.46
C ALA A 7 10.21 12.45 -21.23
N GLY A 8 11.09 12.78 -20.27
CA GLY A 8 10.69 13.45 -19.02
C GLY A 8 9.76 12.64 -18.13
N GLY A 9 9.67 11.31 -18.33
CA GLY A 9 8.77 10.45 -17.53
C GLY A 9 7.29 10.63 -17.89
N ASN A 10 6.95 11.29 -18.98
CA ASN A 10 5.56 11.56 -19.37
C ASN A 10 4.87 10.31 -19.92
N LEU A 11 4.19 9.56 -19.06
CA LEU A 11 3.43 8.36 -19.44
C LEU A 11 2.22 8.63 -20.36
N LYS A 12 1.87 9.91 -20.59
CA LYS A 12 0.77 10.32 -21.48
C LYS A 12 1.25 10.64 -22.91
N GLU A 13 2.53 10.43 -23.21
CA GLU A 13 3.01 10.59 -24.58
C GLU A 13 2.36 9.55 -25.53
N PRO A 14 2.23 9.85 -26.84
CA PRO A 14 1.51 8.98 -27.77
C PRO A 14 2.08 7.56 -27.91
N VAL A 15 3.41 7.38 -27.82
CA VAL A 15 4.04 6.05 -27.94
C VAL A 15 3.70 5.20 -26.74
N THR A 16 3.81 5.73 -25.53
CA THR A 16 3.46 5.05 -24.28
C THR A 16 1.98 4.73 -24.23
N GLU A 17 1.11 5.67 -24.57
CA GLU A 17 -0.35 5.46 -24.60
C GLU A 17 -0.77 4.38 -25.61
N ASN A 18 -0.17 4.35 -26.81
CA ASN A 18 -0.46 3.31 -27.79
C ASN A 18 0.08 1.95 -27.35
N THR A 19 1.24 1.89 -26.70
CA THR A 19 1.77 0.65 -26.12
C THR A 19 0.86 0.11 -25.00
N LYS A 20 0.36 0.97 -24.15
CA LYS A 20 -0.59 0.60 -23.08
C LYS A 20 -1.88 -0.03 -23.63
N LYS A 21 -2.37 0.41 -24.78
CA LYS A 21 -3.59 -0.15 -25.40
C LYS A 21 -3.48 -1.63 -25.74
N VAL A 22 -2.28 -2.10 -26.11
CA VAL A 22 -2.04 -3.49 -26.51
C VAL A 22 -1.45 -4.35 -25.38
N ALA A 23 -0.94 -3.72 -24.33
CA ALA A 23 -0.37 -4.41 -23.19
C ALA A 23 -1.46 -4.84 -22.19
N ARG A 24 -1.40 -6.10 -21.74
CA ARG A 24 -2.30 -6.62 -20.71
C ARG A 24 -1.85 -6.29 -19.29
N CYS A 25 -0.55 -6.03 -19.12
CA CYS A 25 0.05 -5.66 -17.85
C CYS A 25 1.03 -4.51 -18.10
N PHE A 26 1.00 -3.51 -17.25
CA PHE A 26 1.86 -2.34 -17.34
C PHE A 26 2.35 -1.94 -15.96
N TYR A 27 3.65 -1.78 -15.81
CA TYR A 27 4.32 -1.27 -14.61
C TYR A 27 4.86 0.12 -14.90
N ALA A 28 4.24 1.13 -14.31
CA ALA A 28 4.68 2.51 -14.39
C ALA A 28 5.79 2.77 -13.37
N LEU A 29 7.03 2.98 -13.83
CA LEU A 29 8.12 3.41 -12.96
C LEU A 29 7.99 4.92 -12.68
N GLU A 30 8.15 5.32 -11.44
CA GLU A 30 7.97 6.69 -10.99
C GLU A 30 9.23 7.19 -10.29
N GLN A 31 9.78 8.30 -10.78
CA GLN A 31 10.99 8.92 -10.23
C GLN A 31 10.78 9.38 -8.79
N GLU A 32 9.63 9.97 -8.46
CA GLU A 32 9.33 10.44 -7.12
C GLU A 32 9.41 9.33 -6.06
N ARG A 33 8.95 8.11 -6.40
CA ARG A 33 9.08 6.96 -5.52
C ARG A 33 10.54 6.57 -5.29
N ALA A 34 11.35 6.59 -6.35
CA ALA A 34 12.78 6.31 -6.26
C ALA A 34 13.51 7.36 -5.40
N ASP A 35 13.19 8.64 -5.57
CA ASP A 35 13.75 9.74 -4.80
C ASP A 35 13.42 9.63 -3.30
N ARG A 36 12.22 9.15 -2.99
CA ARG A 36 11.77 8.83 -1.62
C ARG A 36 12.27 7.47 -1.11
N LYS A 37 13.12 6.77 -1.89
CA LYS A 37 13.64 5.42 -1.58
C LYS A 37 12.54 4.38 -1.33
N ARG A 38 11.44 4.49 -2.07
CA ARG A 38 10.33 3.55 -2.03
C ARG A 38 10.47 2.55 -3.16
N TYR A 39 10.94 1.38 -2.83
CA TYR A 39 11.20 0.30 -3.79
C TYR A 39 10.27 -0.90 -3.57
N PRO A 40 9.82 -1.57 -4.67
CA PRO A 40 10.05 -1.19 -6.06
C PRO A 40 9.42 0.16 -6.40
N ALA A 41 10.07 0.96 -7.25
CA ALA A 41 9.62 2.31 -7.62
C ALA A 41 8.48 2.27 -8.66
N VAL A 42 7.52 1.38 -8.46
CA VAL A 42 6.35 1.17 -9.32
C VAL A 42 5.17 1.98 -8.77
N ASN A 43 4.62 2.87 -9.59
CA ASN A 43 3.42 3.63 -9.23
C ASN A 43 2.20 2.71 -9.22
N PRO A 44 1.53 2.50 -8.08
CA PRO A 44 0.41 1.56 -7.98
C PRO A 44 -0.89 2.08 -8.61
N ILE A 45 -0.99 3.40 -8.83
CA ILE A 45 -2.18 4.04 -9.39
C ILE A 45 -2.16 3.92 -10.91
N ASP A 46 -1.02 4.22 -11.54
CA ASP A 46 -0.86 4.20 -13.00
C ASP A 46 -0.54 2.81 -13.55
N SER A 47 -0.13 1.88 -12.68
CA SER A 47 0.13 0.49 -13.05
C SER A 47 -1.17 -0.32 -13.08
N TYR A 48 -1.23 -1.30 -13.97
CA TYR A 48 -2.38 -2.19 -14.06
C TYR A 48 -2.00 -3.60 -14.51
N SER A 49 -2.89 -4.55 -14.18
CA SER A 49 -2.93 -5.89 -14.73
C SER A 49 -4.37 -6.24 -15.10
N LYS A 50 -4.60 -6.54 -16.37
CA LYS A 50 -5.91 -6.99 -16.86
C LYS A 50 -6.15 -8.48 -16.61
N TYR A 51 -5.17 -9.19 -16.07
CA TYR A 51 -5.33 -10.62 -15.76
C TYR A 51 -6.39 -10.88 -14.70
N LEU A 52 -6.60 -9.94 -13.77
CA LEU A 52 -7.64 -10.04 -12.76
C LEU A 52 -9.08 -9.94 -13.32
N GLU A 53 -9.25 -9.55 -14.60
CA GLU A 53 -10.53 -9.47 -15.27
C GLU A 53 -10.98 -10.84 -15.85
N TYR A 54 -10.05 -11.82 -15.95
CA TYR A 54 -10.37 -13.13 -16.51
C TYR A 54 -11.02 -14.03 -15.46
N PRO A 55 -12.16 -14.69 -15.79
CA PRO A 55 -12.87 -15.58 -14.86
C PRO A 55 -11.99 -16.68 -14.29
N GLU A 56 -11.13 -17.30 -15.10
CA GLU A 56 -10.24 -18.38 -14.68
C GLU A 56 -9.23 -17.90 -13.63
N PHE A 57 -8.77 -16.65 -13.73
CA PHE A 57 -7.88 -16.05 -12.75
C PHE A 57 -8.61 -15.71 -11.45
N GLN A 58 -9.85 -15.23 -11.56
CA GLN A 58 -10.70 -14.93 -10.40
C GLN A 58 -11.03 -16.21 -9.62
N GLU A 59 -11.39 -17.29 -10.32
CA GLU A 59 -11.61 -18.61 -9.70
C GLU A 59 -10.35 -19.14 -9.01
N TYR A 60 -9.20 -19.04 -9.68
CA TYR A 60 -7.91 -19.44 -9.08
C TYR A 60 -7.62 -18.67 -7.79
N ILE A 61 -7.73 -17.34 -7.81
CA ILE A 61 -7.51 -16.49 -6.65
C ILE A 61 -8.49 -16.80 -5.53
N ALA A 62 -9.77 -16.95 -5.84
CA ALA A 62 -10.80 -17.29 -4.86
C ALA A 62 -10.54 -18.65 -4.18
N GLY A 63 -10.03 -19.63 -4.92
CA GLY A 63 -9.76 -20.97 -4.41
C GLY A 63 -8.41 -21.12 -3.69
N HIS A 64 -7.39 -20.30 -4.01
CA HIS A 64 -6.03 -20.47 -3.50
C HIS A 64 -5.57 -19.36 -2.55
N ILE A 65 -6.25 -18.22 -2.56
CA ILE A 65 -5.96 -17.10 -1.66
C ILE A 65 -7.23 -16.80 -0.85
N SER A 66 -8.14 -16.02 -1.43
CA SER A 66 -9.37 -15.63 -0.74
C SER A 66 -10.43 -15.16 -1.75
N PRO A 67 -11.72 -15.48 -1.55
CA PRO A 67 -12.81 -14.97 -2.38
C PRO A 67 -12.92 -13.43 -2.37
N THR A 68 -12.44 -12.78 -1.32
CA THR A 68 -12.52 -11.32 -1.15
C THR A 68 -11.22 -10.60 -1.52
N TRP A 69 -10.21 -11.31 -2.03
CA TRP A 69 -8.90 -10.73 -2.35
C TRP A 69 -8.98 -9.57 -3.33
N ILE A 70 -9.65 -9.78 -4.45
CA ILE A 70 -9.75 -8.77 -5.53
C ILE A 70 -10.46 -7.52 -5.03
N ASP A 71 -11.54 -7.67 -4.25
CA ASP A 71 -12.29 -6.55 -3.70
C ASP A 71 -11.41 -5.72 -2.74
N LYS A 72 -10.64 -6.40 -1.87
CA LYS A 72 -9.70 -5.75 -0.96
C LYS A 72 -8.58 -5.02 -1.70
N VAL A 73 -8.04 -5.61 -2.77
CA VAL A 73 -7.03 -4.95 -3.63
C VAL A 73 -7.60 -3.69 -4.27
N ASN A 74 -8.81 -3.74 -4.79
CA ASN A 74 -9.49 -2.57 -5.37
C ASN A 74 -9.78 -1.51 -4.31
N GLU A 75 -10.18 -1.91 -3.11
CA GLU A 75 -10.40 -1.00 -1.99
C GLU A 75 -9.13 -0.25 -1.62
N ILE A 76 -8.02 -0.95 -1.38
CA ILE A 76 -6.76 -0.28 -1.01
C ILE A 76 -6.25 0.64 -2.11
N LYS A 77 -6.45 0.28 -3.39
CA LYS A 77 -6.11 1.13 -4.52
C LYS A 77 -6.92 2.44 -4.52
N THR A 78 -8.21 2.37 -4.24
CA THR A 78 -9.08 3.55 -4.08
C THR A 78 -8.64 4.43 -2.91
N ARG A 79 -8.25 3.81 -1.78
CA ARG A 79 -7.74 4.54 -0.61
C ARG A 79 -6.42 5.25 -0.89
N MET A 80 -5.53 4.61 -1.66
CA MET A 80 -4.27 5.24 -2.09
C MET A 80 -4.50 6.43 -3.02
N LEU A 81 -5.46 6.33 -3.94
CA LEU A 81 -5.83 7.46 -4.80
C LEU A 81 -6.32 8.64 -3.95
N ARG A 82 -7.19 8.37 -2.98
CA ARG A 82 -7.67 9.42 -2.05
C ARG A 82 -6.54 10.00 -1.20
N GLY A 83 -5.62 9.16 -0.73
CA GLY A 83 -4.43 9.63 0.01
C GLY A 83 -3.54 10.55 -0.81
N LYS A 84 -3.37 10.27 -2.11
CA LYS A 84 -2.63 11.13 -3.04
C LYS A 84 -3.30 12.50 -3.19
N GLU A 85 -4.61 12.55 -3.40
CA GLU A 85 -5.36 13.82 -3.48
C GLU A 85 -5.18 14.68 -2.22
N ILE A 86 -5.22 14.04 -1.05
CA ILE A 86 -5.01 14.73 0.24
C ILE A 86 -3.56 15.18 0.40
N SER A 87 -2.58 14.36 -0.01
CA SER A 87 -1.17 14.76 -0.01
C SER A 87 -0.93 16.02 -0.83
N GLU A 88 -1.57 16.15 -1.99
CA GLU A 88 -1.52 17.35 -2.81
C GLU A 88 -2.12 18.57 -2.08
N GLN A 89 -3.23 18.40 -1.36
CA GLN A 89 -3.81 19.46 -0.55
C GLN A 89 -2.89 19.88 0.61
N ILE A 90 -2.30 18.94 1.33
CA ILE A 90 -1.33 19.21 2.40
C ILE A 90 -0.13 19.98 1.85
N ASN A 91 0.38 19.61 0.68
CA ASN A 91 1.51 20.31 0.05
C ASN A 91 1.18 21.78 -0.31
N ILE A 92 -0.06 22.07 -0.62
CA ILE A 92 -0.51 23.44 -0.97
C ILE A 92 -0.82 24.27 0.27
N LEU A 93 -1.54 23.70 1.24
CA LEU A 93 -2.12 24.43 2.38
C LEU A 93 -1.24 24.35 3.64
N GLY A 94 -0.28 23.43 3.68
CA GLY A 94 0.46 23.07 4.89
C GLY A 94 -0.33 22.14 5.82
N ASP A 95 0.36 21.52 6.77
CA ASP A 95 -0.23 20.55 7.71
C ASP A 95 -1.35 21.17 8.56
N ASP A 96 -1.15 22.42 9.03
CA ASP A 96 -2.12 23.13 9.86
C ASP A 96 -3.36 23.63 9.07
N GLY A 97 -3.25 23.71 7.74
CA GLY A 97 -4.32 24.15 6.86
C GLY A 97 -5.32 23.06 6.48
N VAL A 98 -5.12 21.83 6.93
CA VAL A 98 -5.92 20.66 6.57
C VAL A 98 -6.52 20.02 7.82
N PRO A 99 -7.81 19.60 7.80
CA PRO A 99 -8.45 18.92 8.93
C PRO A 99 -7.71 17.67 9.37
N VAL A 100 -7.71 17.38 10.68
CA VAL A 100 -7.00 16.21 11.27
C VAL A 100 -7.47 14.89 10.66
N GLU A 101 -8.74 14.76 10.32
CA GLU A 101 -9.33 13.59 9.67
C GLU A 101 -8.70 13.31 8.30
N TYR A 102 -8.27 14.34 7.58
CA TYR A 102 -7.56 14.18 6.30
C TYR A 102 -6.16 13.62 6.51
N HIS A 103 -5.48 14.03 7.58
CA HIS A 103 -4.21 13.40 7.95
C HIS A 103 -4.36 11.91 8.28
N VAL A 104 -5.47 11.51 8.91
CA VAL A 104 -5.76 10.08 9.13
C VAL A 104 -5.89 9.32 7.80
N ILE A 105 -6.61 9.87 6.82
CA ILE A 105 -6.76 9.26 5.50
C ILE A 105 -5.40 9.19 4.78
N PHE A 106 -4.62 10.26 4.82
CA PHE A 106 -3.28 10.31 4.25
C PHE A 106 -2.37 9.23 4.86
N TRP A 107 -2.32 9.13 6.19
CA TRP A 107 -1.47 8.17 6.87
C TRP A 107 -1.93 6.71 6.71
N LYS A 108 -3.23 6.45 6.54
CA LYS A 108 -3.72 5.13 6.12
C LYS A 108 -3.22 4.76 4.72
N SER A 109 -3.16 5.71 3.80
CA SER A 109 -2.57 5.51 2.47
C SER A 109 -1.06 5.25 2.54
N GLU A 110 -0.33 6.01 3.37
CA GLU A 110 1.08 5.78 3.63
C GLU A 110 1.35 4.39 4.25
N LEU A 111 0.48 3.94 5.16
CA LEU A 111 0.53 2.60 5.74
C LEU A 111 0.42 1.51 4.65
N ILE A 112 -0.54 1.64 3.74
CA ILE A 112 -0.69 0.71 2.60
C ILE A 112 0.61 0.66 1.79
N ASP A 113 1.17 1.82 1.46
CA ASP A 113 2.38 1.91 0.66
C ASP A 113 3.59 1.25 1.34
N PHE A 114 3.81 1.53 2.62
CA PHE A 114 4.93 0.98 3.37
C PHE A 114 4.81 -0.51 3.68
N VAL A 115 3.59 -1.03 3.85
CA VAL A 115 3.37 -2.41 4.30
C VAL A 115 3.17 -3.38 3.14
N ILE A 116 2.43 -2.96 2.11
CA ILE A 116 2.01 -3.84 1.02
C ILE A 116 2.88 -3.66 -0.23
N LEU A 117 3.28 -2.42 -0.55
CA LEU A 117 3.96 -2.13 -1.81
C LEU A 117 5.47 -2.05 -1.69
N GLN A 118 5.97 -1.56 -0.56
CA GLN A 118 7.41 -1.51 -0.36
C GLN A 118 7.94 -2.89 0.02
N GLN A 119 9.05 -3.29 -0.62
CA GLN A 119 9.70 -4.57 -0.40
C GLN A 119 11.22 -4.40 -0.48
N ASP A 120 11.94 -5.00 0.47
CA ASP A 120 13.41 -5.03 0.45
C ASP A 120 13.89 -6.26 -0.34
N ALA A 121 14.36 -6.01 -1.56
CA ALA A 121 14.87 -7.06 -2.44
C ALA A 121 16.20 -7.69 -1.96
N PHE A 122 16.87 -7.11 -0.97
CA PHE A 122 18.13 -7.61 -0.41
C PHE A 122 17.94 -8.41 0.87
N ASP A 123 16.76 -8.35 1.49
CA ASP A 123 16.40 -9.20 2.62
C ASP A 123 15.83 -10.53 2.15
N ALA A 124 16.32 -11.64 2.68
CA ALA A 124 15.94 -12.98 2.24
C ALA A 124 14.46 -13.32 2.57
N ILE A 125 13.90 -12.71 3.61
CA ILE A 125 12.52 -12.96 4.05
C ILE A 125 11.56 -12.03 3.31
N ASP A 126 11.87 -10.73 3.25
CA ASP A 126 11.00 -9.73 2.64
C ASP A 126 10.97 -9.84 1.11
N ALA A 127 12.10 -10.26 0.47
CA ALA A 127 12.17 -10.46 -0.98
C ALA A 127 11.23 -11.55 -1.51
N VAL A 128 10.84 -12.52 -0.66
CA VAL A 128 9.97 -13.64 -1.04
C VAL A 128 8.80 -13.73 -0.07
N THR A 129 7.70 -13.11 -0.41
CA THR A 129 6.49 -13.11 0.44
C THR A 129 5.51 -14.20 -0.01
N PRO A 130 5.29 -15.27 0.78
CA PRO A 130 4.30 -16.30 0.49
C PRO A 130 2.87 -15.74 0.39
N LEU A 131 2.01 -16.37 -0.42
CA LEU A 131 0.62 -15.94 -0.61
C LEU A 131 -0.16 -15.84 0.70
N ALA A 132 0.01 -16.80 1.61
CA ALA A 132 -0.64 -16.77 2.92
C ALA A 132 -0.26 -15.53 3.76
N ARG A 133 1.03 -15.14 3.71
CA ARG A 133 1.48 -13.90 4.36
C ARG A 133 0.91 -12.66 3.67
N GLN A 134 0.87 -12.63 2.33
CA GLN A 134 0.28 -11.52 1.59
C GLN A 134 -1.19 -11.32 1.97
N GLU A 135 -1.96 -12.41 2.04
CA GLU A 135 -3.36 -12.38 2.46
C GLU A 135 -3.49 -11.87 3.90
N PHE A 136 -2.68 -12.39 4.83
CA PHE A 136 -2.68 -11.96 6.22
C PHE A 136 -2.42 -10.46 6.34
N MET A 137 -1.36 -9.96 5.70
CA MET A 137 -0.97 -8.55 5.74
C MET A 137 -2.02 -7.65 5.10
N LEU A 138 -2.60 -8.05 3.97
CA LEU A 138 -3.69 -7.32 3.33
C LEU A 138 -4.92 -7.22 4.24
N ASN A 139 -5.33 -8.34 4.84
CA ASN A 139 -6.47 -8.38 5.76
C ASN A 139 -6.25 -7.46 6.97
N LYS A 140 -5.04 -7.45 7.51
CA LYS A 140 -4.66 -6.59 8.64
C LYS A 140 -4.72 -5.11 8.26
N VAL A 141 -4.16 -4.74 7.12
CA VAL A 141 -4.18 -3.36 6.62
C VAL A 141 -5.60 -2.90 6.32
N VAL A 142 -6.43 -3.72 5.69
CA VAL A 142 -7.85 -3.40 5.41
C VAL A 142 -8.62 -3.19 6.71
N LYS A 143 -8.41 -4.05 7.72
CA LYS A 143 -9.01 -3.86 9.05
C LYS A 143 -8.65 -2.50 9.64
N ILE A 144 -7.38 -2.11 9.61
CA ILE A 144 -6.91 -0.80 10.09
C ILE A 144 -7.53 0.34 9.27
N CYS A 145 -7.68 0.16 7.97
CA CYS A 145 -8.32 1.15 7.12
C CYS A 145 -9.80 1.38 7.47
N HIS A 146 -10.50 0.35 7.95
CA HIS A 146 -11.89 0.45 8.41
C HIS A 146 -12.01 0.99 9.85
N ALA A 147 -10.99 0.80 10.69
CA ALA A 147 -11.01 1.28 12.06
C ALA A 147 -11.13 2.80 12.13
N GLU A 148 -11.90 3.29 13.08
CA GLU A 148 -12.04 4.72 13.36
C GLU A 148 -11.07 5.12 14.46
N PHE A 149 -10.21 6.08 14.17
CA PHE A 149 -9.24 6.63 15.12
C PHE A 149 -9.52 8.11 15.34
N LYS A 150 -9.55 8.54 16.59
CA LYS A 150 -9.73 9.94 16.99
C LYS A 150 -8.41 10.54 17.45
N PHE A 151 -8.09 11.69 16.91
CA PHE A 151 -6.88 12.45 17.24
C PHE A 151 -7.22 13.92 17.40
N ASN A 152 -6.44 14.62 18.22
CA ASN A 152 -6.60 16.05 18.42
C ASN A 152 -5.70 16.87 17.48
N THR A 153 -4.57 16.33 17.07
CA THR A 153 -3.58 17.02 16.24
C THR A 153 -3.03 16.10 15.14
N PHE A 154 -2.55 16.70 14.06
CA PHE A 154 -1.89 15.95 12.98
C PHE A 154 -0.58 15.28 13.45
N LEU A 155 0.12 15.85 14.44
CA LEU A 155 1.33 15.25 15.01
C LEU A 155 1.02 13.92 15.71
N GLU A 156 -0.08 13.87 16.47
CA GLU A 156 -0.53 12.60 17.08
C GLU A 156 -0.83 11.54 16.02
N VAL A 157 -1.49 11.92 14.92
CA VAL A 157 -1.75 11.01 13.78
C VAL A 157 -0.44 10.47 13.23
N MET A 158 0.49 11.36 12.91
CA MET A 158 1.78 11.01 12.34
C MET A 158 2.56 10.05 13.24
N GLU A 159 2.67 10.36 14.54
CA GLU A 159 3.42 9.52 15.50
C GLU A 159 2.79 8.14 15.65
N TYR A 160 1.47 8.06 15.72
CA TYR A 160 0.75 6.81 15.86
C TYR A 160 0.95 5.91 14.64
N PHE A 161 0.75 6.43 13.42
CA PHE A 161 0.94 5.65 12.20
C PHE A 161 2.41 5.29 11.94
N LYS A 162 3.37 6.14 12.31
CA LYS A 162 4.79 5.80 12.25
C LYS A 162 5.15 4.62 13.17
N LYS A 163 4.60 4.57 14.39
CA LYS A 163 4.77 3.40 15.28
C LYS A 163 4.20 2.14 14.64
N MET A 164 2.99 2.22 14.09
CA MET A 164 2.33 1.11 13.41
C MET A 164 3.15 0.61 12.21
N ILE A 165 3.61 1.50 11.34
CA ILE A 165 4.45 1.18 10.18
C ILE A 165 5.75 0.50 10.62
N ASN A 166 6.36 0.96 11.71
CA ASN A 166 7.59 0.32 12.22
C ASN A 166 7.36 -1.11 12.71
N ILE A 167 6.22 -1.38 13.37
CA ILE A 167 5.87 -2.75 13.78
C ILE A 167 5.67 -3.63 12.53
N PHE A 168 4.93 -3.16 11.54
CA PHE A 168 4.74 -3.89 10.28
C PHE A 168 6.06 -4.16 9.55
N LYS A 169 7.00 -3.21 9.54
CA LYS A 169 8.33 -3.43 8.96
C LYS A 169 9.06 -4.57 9.67
N GLN A 170 8.98 -4.66 11.00
CA GLN A 170 9.57 -5.78 11.73
C GLN A 170 8.88 -7.11 11.39
N MET A 171 7.56 -7.09 11.16
CA MET A 171 6.83 -8.27 10.66
C MET A 171 7.31 -8.67 9.26
N ASN A 172 7.60 -7.71 8.37
CA ASN A 172 8.09 -7.97 7.03
C ASN A 172 9.47 -8.65 7.03
N TYR A 173 10.33 -8.35 7.99
CA TYR A 173 11.63 -8.98 8.19
C TYR A 173 11.58 -10.27 9.04
N SER A 174 10.41 -10.71 9.46
CA SER A 174 10.23 -11.92 10.26
C SER A 174 9.61 -13.03 9.42
N GLU A 175 10.06 -14.28 9.60
CA GLU A 175 9.42 -15.42 8.96
C GLU A 175 7.95 -15.51 9.37
N TYR A 176 7.09 -15.76 8.38
CA TYR A 176 5.66 -15.87 8.60
C TYR A 176 5.34 -16.99 9.61
N GLU A 177 4.43 -16.69 10.55
CA GLU A 177 4.04 -17.57 11.67
C GLU A 177 5.13 -17.88 12.71
N SER A 178 6.35 -17.33 12.58
CA SER A 178 7.36 -17.45 13.62
C SER A 178 6.90 -16.79 14.94
N GLU A 179 7.51 -17.15 16.06
CA GLU A 179 7.24 -16.51 17.35
C GLU A 179 7.49 -15.00 17.31
N GLN A 180 8.50 -14.58 16.56
CA GLN A 180 8.82 -13.17 16.40
C GLN A 180 7.74 -12.44 15.60
N PHE A 181 7.25 -13.03 14.51
CA PHE A 181 6.13 -12.49 13.74
C PHE A 181 4.87 -12.35 14.60
N LYS A 182 4.53 -13.38 15.37
CA LYS A 182 3.38 -13.37 16.30
C LYS A 182 3.52 -12.28 17.36
N LYS A 183 4.71 -12.12 17.94
CA LYS A 183 4.98 -11.07 18.93
C LYS A 183 4.74 -9.66 18.35
N PHE A 184 5.19 -9.39 17.14
CA PHE A 184 4.93 -8.10 16.49
C PHE A 184 3.46 -7.92 16.13
N ASN A 185 2.79 -9.00 15.72
CA ASN A 185 1.35 -8.95 15.48
C ASN A 185 0.58 -8.61 16.77
N ASP A 186 0.93 -9.19 17.92
CA ASP A 186 0.29 -8.89 19.20
C ASP A 186 0.56 -7.44 19.64
N GLN A 187 1.77 -6.92 19.40
CA GLN A 187 2.08 -5.50 19.63
C GLN A 187 1.23 -4.57 18.76
N LEU A 188 1.02 -4.96 17.50
CA LEU A 188 0.17 -4.22 16.59
C LEU A 188 -1.29 -4.20 17.05
N ASP A 189 -1.81 -5.36 17.45
CA ASP A 189 -3.19 -5.47 17.95
C ASP A 189 -3.39 -4.66 19.24
N ALA A 190 -2.43 -4.68 20.15
CA ALA A 190 -2.46 -3.85 21.36
C ALA A 190 -2.46 -2.35 21.01
N LEU A 191 -1.62 -1.92 20.06
CA LEU A 191 -1.57 -0.53 19.61
C LEU A 191 -2.90 -0.07 18.97
N ILE A 192 -3.56 -0.96 18.20
CA ILE A 192 -4.86 -0.66 17.59
C ILE A 192 -5.92 -0.51 18.71
N ALA A 193 -5.99 -1.45 19.63
CA ALA A 193 -6.96 -1.46 20.73
C ALA A 193 -6.84 -0.22 21.63
N GLU A 194 -5.64 0.32 21.86
CA GLU A 194 -5.43 1.55 22.64
C GLU A 194 -6.19 2.78 22.10
N ARG A 195 -6.52 2.80 20.80
CA ARG A 195 -7.14 3.95 20.13
C ARG A 195 -8.56 3.68 19.61
N GLU A 196 -8.96 2.43 19.37
CA GLU A 196 -10.33 2.09 18.96
C GLU A 196 -11.35 2.34 20.11
N ASP A 197 -10.91 2.28 21.37
CA ASP A 197 -11.75 2.43 22.57
C ASP A 197 -11.86 3.88 23.08
N LYS A 198 -11.28 4.87 22.37
CA LYS A 198 -11.28 6.28 22.76
C LYS A 198 -12.00 7.15 21.74
#